data_88b8fb0745cd7df861a268c17eee42a2
#
_entry.id   88b8fb0745cd7df861a268c17eee42a2
#
_cell.length_a   1.000
_cell.length_b   1.000
_cell.length_c   1.000
_cell.angle_alpha   90.00
_cell.angle_beta   90.00
_cell.angle_gamma   90.00
#
_symmetry.space_group_name_H-M   'P 1'
#
loop_
_entity.id
_entity.type
_entity.pdbx_description
1 polymer ?
#
loop_
_entity_poly.entity_id
_entity_poly.type
_entity_poly.pdbx_seq_one_letter_code
_entity_poly.pdbx_strand_id
1 'polypeptide(L)'
;VDVPGSGNLGYLVQDGERVTNGTVVAECYTDDTQGLQRERLDRLERSITLLTKSQNSAGSELSVLTNQTKQALYNLLDKLDTAQYTGISDAQDSFLLAQNRLQISTGQTADFSQSIAALQTEYDGIKAQLDTLQTVTATTNGYFSRTEASPAIRTDCRALADADPATLQKMLADGFPAADTNRAGQIATGFSWKFYAVCDLDTAARFDGLSTVKISVPGKQNTPLSATVEEVTEDKDNGIAKIVLQCQTISAEVLGLGCETVQVDLKTYEGIRIDKAALHIVNGQRGVYVKYGNLQRFLKITTLYENDSYILVPEDGKLGSANEVRLYDEIIVQGTNLEDGKLL
;
A
#
# COMPACT_ATOMS: atom_id res chain seq x y z
N VAL A 1 -10.66 22.00 1.29
CA VAL A 1 -9.85 23.19 1.02
C VAL A 1 -10.40 23.85 -0.24
N ASP A 2 -10.86 25.08 -0.12
CA ASP A 2 -11.53 25.78 -1.22
C ASP A 2 -10.51 26.49 -2.12
N VAL A 3 -10.86 26.60 -3.41
CA VAL A 3 -10.04 27.30 -4.41
C VAL A 3 -10.41 28.80 -4.37
N PRO A 4 -9.45 29.72 -4.20
CA PRO A 4 -9.73 31.14 -4.07
C PRO A 4 -10.10 31.84 -5.40
N GLY A 5 -10.08 31.14 -6.55
CA GLY A 5 -10.32 31.73 -7.87
C GLY A 5 -10.61 30.71 -8.97
N SER A 6 -10.76 31.17 -10.19
CA SER A 6 -10.87 30.37 -11.42
C SER A 6 -9.47 30.22 -12.04
N GLY A 7 -9.00 29.00 -12.25
CA GLY A 7 -7.71 28.72 -12.88
C GLY A 7 -7.36 27.25 -12.78
N ASN A 8 -6.28 26.84 -13.46
CA ASN A 8 -5.74 25.52 -13.33
C ASN A 8 -4.94 25.41 -12.04
N LEU A 9 -5.10 24.31 -11.30
CA LEU A 9 -4.36 24.08 -10.07
C LEU A 9 -3.06 23.32 -10.35
N GLY A 10 -1.94 23.90 -9.91
CA GLY A 10 -0.66 23.23 -9.82
C GLY A 10 -0.44 22.72 -8.40
N TYR A 11 -0.53 21.43 -8.19
CA TYR A 11 -0.34 20.84 -6.86
C TYR A 11 1.13 20.76 -6.48
N LEU A 12 1.45 21.24 -5.26
CA LEU A 12 2.80 21.21 -4.68
C LEU A 12 3.00 20.05 -3.71
N VAL A 13 1.92 19.38 -3.33
CA VAL A 13 1.92 18.23 -2.42
C VAL A 13 1.29 17.02 -3.11
N GLN A 14 1.70 15.83 -2.71
CA GLN A 14 1.17 14.57 -3.24
C GLN A 14 -0.02 14.08 -2.42
N ASP A 15 -0.84 13.22 -3.03
CA ASP A 15 -1.89 12.52 -2.28
C ASP A 15 -1.27 11.66 -1.17
N GLY A 16 -1.85 11.73 0.02
CA GLY A 16 -1.34 11.05 1.21
C GLY A 16 -0.20 11.78 1.91
N GLU A 17 0.25 12.91 1.41
CA GLU A 17 1.30 13.70 2.06
C GLU A 17 0.77 14.39 3.32
N ARG A 18 1.59 14.40 4.36
CA ARG A 18 1.25 15.06 5.61
C ARG A 18 1.47 16.58 5.48
N VAL A 19 0.40 17.33 5.73
CA VAL A 19 0.41 18.80 5.70
C VAL A 19 0.11 19.37 7.07
N THR A 20 0.59 20.59 7.29
CA THR A 20 0.30 21.37 8.49
C THR A 20 -0.54 22.60 8.12
N ASN A 21 -1.21 23.19 9.10
CA ASN A 21 -1.94 24.43 8.87
C ASN A 21 -1.00 25.51 8.29
N GLY A 22 -1.42 26.12 7.17
CA GLY A 22 -0.64 27.11 6.43
C GLY A 22 0.28 26.53 5.34
N THR A 23 0.44 25.19 5.23
CA THR A 23 1.18 24.58 4.11
C THR A 23 0.49 24.92 2.79
N VAL A 24 1.24 25.43 1.81
CA VAL A 24 0.74 25.68 0.45
C VAL A 24 0.58 24.31 -0.24
N VAL A 25 -0.65 23.96 -0.60
CA VAL A 25 -0.97 22.67 -1.24
C VAL A 25 -1.09 22.77 -2.75
N ALA A 26 -1.46 23.96 -3.26
CA ALA A 26 -1.52 24.21 -4.69
C ALA A 26 -1.33 25.70 -5.01
N GLU A 27 -0.92 25.98 -6.25
CA GLU A 27 -0.89 27.30 -6.88
C GLU A 27 -2.00 27.39 -7.92
N CYS A 28 -2.61 28.58 -8.05
CA CYS A 28 -3.63 28.84 -9.06
C CYS A 28 -2.96 29.46 -10.31
N TYR A 29 -2.89 28.71 -11.41
CA TYR A 29 -2.31 29.18 -12.66
C TYR A 29 -3.37 29.83 -13.53
N THR A 30 -3.06 31.02 -14.07
CA THR A 30 -3.90 31.75 -15.02
C THR A 30 -3.58 31.37 -16.47
N ASP A 31 -2.40 30.80 -16.71
CA ASP A 31 -1.96 30.32 -18.02
C ASP A 31 -0.99 29.13 -17.89
N ASP A 32 -0.79 28.41 -19.00
CA ASP A 32 0.05 27.23 -19.04
C ASP A 32 1.55 27.52 -18.85
N THR A 33 1.97 28.77 -19.08
CA THR A 33 3.39 29.17 -18.95
C THR A 33 3.85 29.15 -17.51
N GLN A 34 2.94 29.44 -16.56
CA GLN A 34 3.22 29.39 -15.12
C GLN A 34 3.49 27.96 -14.63
N GLY A 35 2.77 26.98 -15.16
CA GLY A 35 3.05 25.56 -14.92
C GLY A 35 4.44 25.14 -15.39
N LEU A 36 4.82 25.57 -16.61
CA LEU A 36 6.14 25.30 -17.16
C LEU A 36 7.26 26.02 -16.35
N GLN A 37 6.99 27.24 -15.88
CA GLN A 37 7.92 27.95 -15.00
C GLN A 37 8.10 27.21 -13.66
N ARG A 38 7.04 26.63 -13.09
CA ARG A 38 7.13 25.81 -11.88
C ARG A 38 7.98 24.58 -12.10
N GLU A 39 7.75 23.83 -13.17
CA GLU A 39 8.60 22.69 -13.52
C GLU A 39 10.07 23.09 -13.74
N ARG A 40 10.31 24.28 -14.31
CA ARG A 40 11.66 24.81 -14.48
C ARG A 40 12.30 25.12 -13.13
N LEU A 41 11.54 25.75 -12.22
CA LEU A 41 11.99 26.06 -10.86
C LEU A 41 12.42 24.79 -10.12
N ASP A 42 11.59 23.75 -10.15
CA ASP A 42 11.87 22.48 -9.48
C ASP A 42 13.12 21.79 -10.05
N ARG A 43 13.33 21.89 -11.37
CA ARG A 43 14.56 21.38 -12.02
C ARG A 43 15.81 22.19 -11.61
N LEU A 44 15.68 23.51 -11.50
CA LEU A 44 16.78 24.37 -11.05
C LEU A 44 17.16 24.07 -9.61
N GLU A 45 16.18 23.95 -8.72
CA GLU A 45 16.39 23.62 -7.31
C GLU A 45 17.10 22.27 -7.14
N ARG A 46 16.67 21.25 -7.89
CA ARG A 46 17.32 19.94 -7.91
C ARG A 46 18.77 20.04 -8.38
N SER A 47 19.03 20.81 -9.48
CA SER A 47 20.37 20.98 -10.03
C SER A 47 21.30 21.74 -9.07
N ILE A 48 20.83 22.80 -8.44
CA ILE A 48 21.58 23.57 -7.44
C ILE A 48 21.92 22.68 -6.25
N THR A 49 20.94 21.90 -5.75
CA THR A 49 21.14 20.98 -4.65
C THR A 49 22.19 19.92 -4.98
N LEU A 50 22.13 19.34 -6.19
CA LEU A 50 23.07 18.33 -6.65
C LEU A 50 24.50 18.89 -6.74
N LEU A 51 24.66 20.05 -7.38
CA LEU A 51 25.98 20.70 -7.52
C LEU A 51 26.55 21.12 -6.17
N THR A 52 25.73 21.64 -5.26
CA THR A 52 26.12 22.01 -3.90
C THR A 52 26.61 20.79 -3.10
N LYS A 53 25.86 19.68 -3.17
CA LYS A 53 26.28 18.41 -2.54
C LYS A 53 27.56 17.84 -3.17
N SER A 54 27.81 18.11 -4.44
CA SER A 54 29.01 17.65 -5.16
C SER A 54 30.28 18.33 -4.66
N GLN A 55 30.19 19.57 -4.20
CA GLN A 55 31.36 20.32 -3.67
C GLN A 55 31.86 19.78 -2.34
N ASN A 56 31.02 19.07 -1.58
CA ASN A 56 31.39 18.50 -0.27
C ASN A 56 32.13 17.14 -0.43
N SER A 57 33.16 17.10 -1.28
CA SER A 57 33.94 15.90 -1.57
C SER A 57 35.29 15.81 -0.82
N ALA A 58 35.55 16.70 0.12
CA ALA A 58 36.83 16.82 0.81
C ALA A 58 37.22 15.49 1.51
N GLY A 59 38.39 14.94 1.11
CA GLY A 59 39.03 13.81 1.79
C GLY A 59 38.67 12.40 1.30
N SER A 60 37.92 12.25 0.23
CA SER A 60 37.63 10.91 -0.32
C SER A 60 38.76 10.45 -1.26
N GLU A 61 39.24 9.21 -1.08
CA GLU A 61 40.23 8.62 -1.99
C GLU A 61 39.66 8.43 -3.40
N LEU A 62 40.46 8.66 -4.43
CA LEU A 62 40.09 8.56 -5.83
C LEU A 62 39.53 7.17 -6.20
N SER A 63 40.10 6.12 -5.61
CA SER A 63 39.67 4.73 -5.77
C SER A 63 38.22 4.52 -5.30
N VAL A 64 37.86 5.12 -4.16
CA VAL A 64 36.52 5.06 -3.56
C VAL A 64 35.51 5.80 -4.45
N LEU A 65 35.85 7.02 -4.88
CA LEU A 65 34.97 7.80 -5.78
C LEU A 65 34.77 7.11 -7.12
N THR A 66 35.80 6.50 -7.69
CA THR A 66 35.70 5.72 -8.93
C THR A 66 34.77 4.53 -8.77
N ASN A 67 34.86 3.81 -7.66
CA ASN A 67 33.98 2.67 -7.40
C ASN A 67 32.53 3.11 -7.14
N GLN A 68 32.33 4.20 -6.40
CA GLN A 68 30.99 4.76 -6.18
C GLN A 68 30.34 5.18 -7.50
N THR A 69 31.10 5.83 -8.40
CA THR A 69 30.59 6.22 -9.72
C THR A 69 30.20 5.02 -10.57
N LYS A 70 31.00 3.95 -10.57
CA LYS A 70 30.68 2.70 -11.27
C LYS A 70 29.42 2.04 -10.70
N GLN A 71 29.31 1.93 -9.37
CA GLN A 71 28.14 1.35 -8.72
C GLN A 71 26.87 2.15 -9.01
N ALA A 72 26.92 3.49 -8.95
CA ALA A 72 25.80 4.34 -9.26
C ALA A 72 25.39 4.23 -10.74
N LEU A 73 26.35 4.11 -11.67
CA LEU A 73 26.08 3.86 -13.08
C LEU A 73 25.37 2.51 -13.29
N TYR A 74 25.89 1.43 -12.68
CA TYR A 74 25.26 0.11 -12.82
C TYR A 74 23.85 0.08 -12.23
N ASN A 75 23.61 0.73 -11.09
CA ASN A 75 22.27 0.86 -10.52
C ASN A 75 21.30 1.61 -11.44
N LEU A 76 21.78 2.68 -12.10
CA LEU A 76 20.96 3.41 -13.09
C LEU A 76 20.64 2.54 -14.31
N LEU A 77 21.64 1.83 -14.85
CA LEU A 77 21.47 0.93 -15.99
C LEU A 77 20.52 -0.23 -15.67
N ASP A 78 20.66 -0.83 -14.50
CA ASP A 78 19.79 -1.95 -14.04
C ASP A 78 18.32 -1.51 -13.97
N LYS A 79 18.05 -0.30 -13.45
CA LYS A 79 16.68 0.26 -13.44
C LYS A 79 16.13 0.52 -14.84
N LEU A 80 16.96 0.94 -15.77
CA LEU A 80 16.57 1.17 -17.17
C LEU A 80 16.29 -0.16 -17.88
N ASP A 81 17.16 -1.15 -17.70
CA ASP A 81 17.05 -2.48 -18.34
C ASP A 81 15.84 -3.26 -17.80
N THR A 82 15.52 -3.11 -16.51
CA THR A 82 14.36 -3.77 -15.88
C THR A 82 13.06 -2.97 -16.02
N ALA A 83 13.08 -1.85 -16.74
CA ALA A 83 11.93 -0.93 -16.90
C ALA A 83 11.31 -0.48 -15.56
N GLN A 84 12.11 -0.38 -14.51
CA GLN A 84 11.69 0.13 -13.20
C GLN A 84 11.75 1.66 -13.19
N TYR A 85 10.73 2.31 -13.74
CA TYR A 85 10.68 3.77 -13.84
C TYR A 85 10.62 4.48 -12.49
N THR A 86 10.12 3.82 -11.45
CA THR A 86 10.12 4.35 -10.09
C THR A 86 11.56 4.45 -9.55
N GLY A 87 11.97 5.68 -9.16
CA GLY A 87 13.30 5.94 -8.61
C GLY A 87 14.42 6.02 -9.65
N ILE A 88 14.13 6.12 -10.95
CA ILE A 88 15.15 6.44 -11.99
C ILE A 88 15.79 7.81 -11.72
N SER A 89 14.98 8.83 -11.37
CA SER A 89 15.49 10.17 -11.05
C SER A 89 16.50 10.13 -9.92
N ASP A 90 16.25 9.36 -8.86
CA ASP A 90 17.15 9.24 -7.71
C ASP A 90 18.46 8.50 -8.09
N ALA A 91 18.36 7.49 -8.95
CA ALA A 91 19.51 6.77 -9.46
C ALA A 91 20.36 7.67 -10.37
N GLN A 92 19.71 8.51 -11.21
CA GLN A 92 20.38 9.51 -12.04
C GLN A 92 21.09 10.56 -11.18
N ASP A 93 20.42 11.11 -10.18
CA ASP A 93 20.99 12.10 -9.26
C ASP A 93 22.20 11.51 -8.50
N SER A 94 22.10 10.25 -8.07
CA SER A 94 23.19 9.54 -7.40
C SER A 94 24.40 9.35 -8.32
N PHE A 95 24.18 8.99 -9.58
CA PHE A 95 25.26 8.87 -10.57
C PHE A 95 25.92 10.22 -10.87
N LEU A 96 25.12 11.28 -11.11
CA LEU A 96 25.63 12.62 -11.36
C LEU A 96 26.42 13.16 -10.17
N LEU A 97 25.93 12.94 -8.95
CA LEU A 97 26.63 13.33 -7.72
C LEU A 97 28.01 12.65 -7.62
N ALA A 98 28.07 11.34 -7.84
CA ALA A 98 29.32 10.59 -7.79
C ALA A 98 30.30 11.05 -8.89
N GLN A 99 29.81 11.28 -10.11
CA GLN A 99 30.61 11.75 -11.23
C GLN A 99 31.14 13.17 -11.00
N ASN A 100 30.31 14.10 -10.51
CA ASN A 100 30.73 15.46 -10.21
C ASN A 100 31.85 15.48 -9.14
N ARG A 101 31.73 14.67 -8.10
CA ARG A 101 32.78 14.51 -7.06
C ARG A 101 34.07 13.97 -7.64
N LEU A 102 33.98 12.99 -8.55
CA LEU A 102 35.13 12.45 -9.24
C LEU A 102 35.85 13.51 -10.11
N GLN A 103 35.06 14.34 -10.84
CA GLN A 103 35.61 15.44 -11.65
C GLN A 103 36.37 16.49 -10.82
N ILE A 104 35.84 16.84 -9.65
CA ILE A 104 36.57 17.74 -8.71
C ILE A 104 37.84 17.08 -8.21
N SER A 105 37.78 15.82 -7.78
CA SER A 105 38.91 15.11 -7.22
C SER A 105 40.03 14.82 -8.24
N THR A 106 39.69 14.72 -9.53
CA THR A 106 40.66 14.55 -10.62
C THR A 106 41.17 15.88 -11.19
N GLY A 107 40.66 17.01 -10.69
CA GLY A 107 41.05 18.34 -11.17
C GLY A 107 40.49 18.70 -12.56
N GLN A 108 39.54 17.91 -13.08
CA GLN A 108 38.84 18.23 -14.34
C GLN A 108 37.96 19.48 -14.18
N THR A 109 37.43 19.69 -12.99
CA THR A 109 36.66 20.88 -12.61
C THR A 109 37.18 21.35 -11.24
N ALA A 110 37.43 22.67 -11.10
CA ALA A 110 37.92 23.21 -9.83
C ALA A 110 36.78 23.20 -8.78
N ASP A 111 35.60 23.73 -9.15
CA ASP A 111 34.40 23.74 -8.36
C ASP A 111 33.17 24.03 -9.27
N PHE A 112 31.97 24.05 -8.70
CA PHE A 112 30.73 24.38 -9.38
C PHE A 112 30.14 25.73 -8.95
N SER A 113 30.89 26.57 -8.24
CA SER A 113 30.39 27.82 -7.64
C SER A 113 29.82 28.77 -8.68
N GLN A 114 30.47 28.91 -9.85
CA GLN A 114 29.97 29.77 -10.92
C GLN A 114 28.67 29.23 -11.54
N SER A 115 28.59 27.92 -11.73
CA SER A 115 27.37 27.28 -12.25
C SER A 115 26.21 27.40 -11.26
N ILE A 116 26.47 27.19 -9.98
CA ILE A 116 25.47 27.36 -8.91
C ILE A 116 24.97 28.81 -8.88
N ALA A 117 25.85 29.80 -8.94
CA ALA A 117 25.45 31.21 -8.92
C ALA A 117 24.58 31.60 -10.13
N ALA A 118 24.89 31.07 -11.31
CA ALA A 118 24.08 31.30 -12.52
C ALA A 118 22.69 30.67 -12.39
N LEU A 119 22.62 29.40 -11.94
CA LEU A 119 21.34 28.71 -11.73
C LEU A 119 20.52 29.36 -10.61
N GLN A 120 21.16 29.86 -9.56
CA GLN A 120 20.50 30.57 -8.47
C GLN A 120 19.87 31.89 -8.95
N THR A 121 20.57 32.62 -9.82
CA THR A 121 20.02 33.86 -10.40
C THR A 121 18.78 33.58 -11.25
N GLU A 122 18.79 32.51 -12.04
CA GLU A 122 17.62 32.09 -12.83
C GLU A 122 16.48 31.64 -11.91
N TYR A 123 16.78 30.84 -10.88
CA TYR A 123 15.85 30.37 -9.87
C TYR A 123 15.13 31.53 -9.17
N ASP A 124 15.90 32.50 -8.68
CA ASP A 124 15.35 33.67 -7.97
C ASP A 124 14.45 34.53 -8.87
N GLY A 125 14.81 34.67 -10.15
CA GLY A 125 14.00 35.37 -11.15
C GLY A 125 12.64 34.72 -11.42
N ILE A 126 12.62 33.40 -11.60
CA ILE A 126 11.38 32.64 -11.82
C ILE A 126 10.54 32.62 -10.52
N LYS A 127 11.21 32.37 -9.39
CA LYS A 127 10.54 32.33 -8.08
C LYS A 127 9.80 33.62 -7.77
N ALA A 128 10.41 34.78 -8.01
CA ALA A 128 9.78 36.09 -7.79
C ALA A 128 8.50 36.27 -8.62
N GLN A 129 8.40 35.66 -9.80
CA GLN A 129 7.19 35.68 -10.63
C GLN A 129 6.11 34.76 -10.05
N LEU A 130 6.48 33.55 -9.63
CA LEU A 130 5.55 32.56 -9.07
C LEU A 130 5.05 32.95 -7.67
N ASP A 131 5.85 33.66 -6.87
CA ASP A 131 5.47 34.17 -5.53
C ASP A 131 4.29 35.16 -5.57
N THR A 132 3.91 35.65 -6.76
CA THR A 132 2.74 36.53 -6.95
C THR A 132 1.45 35.78 -7.21
N LEU A 133 1.50 34.47 -7.38
CA LEU A 133 0.34 33.63 -7.66
C LEU A 133 -0.56 33.49 -6.42
N GLN A 134 -1.86 33.32 -6.69
CA GLN A 134 -2.77 32.90 -5.63
C GLN A 134 -2.47 31.46 -5.24
N THR A 135 -2.47 31.22 -3.95
CA THR A 135 -2.15 29.89 -3.39
C THR A 135 -3.33 29.33 -2.60
N VAL A 136 -3.43 28.03 -2.65
CA VAL A 136 -4.34 27.24 -1.82
C VAL A 136 -3.55 26.71 -0.63
N THR A 137 -3.96 27.02 0.58
CA THR A 137 -3.27 26.61 1.80
C THR A 137 -4.10 25.62 2.61
N ALA A 138 -3.41 24.68 3.25
CA ALA A 138 -4.02 23.78 4.21
C ALA A 138 -4.59 24.55 5.41
N THR A 139 -5.83 24.28 5.76
CA THR A 139 -6.54 24.95 6.88
C THR A 139 -6.37 24.23 8.20
N THR A 140 -5.82 23.01 8.19
CA THR A 140 -5.61 22.18 9.37
C THR A 140 -4.48 21.19 9.15
N ASN A 141 -4.03 20.53 10.21
CA ASN A 141 -3.03 19.46 10.12
C ASN A 141 -3.69 18.15 9.69
N GLY A 142 -3.05 17.39 8.83
CA GLY A 142 -3.57 16.07 8.40
C GLY A 142 -2.87 15.55 7.17
N TYR A 143 -3.56 14.68 6.44
CA TYR A 143 -3.11 14.06 5.20
C TYR A 143 -3.91 14.64 4.04
N PHE A 144 -3.22 15.20 3.06
CA PHE A 144 -3.86 15.83 1.90
C PHE A 144 -4.29 14.79 0.87
N SER A 145 -5.43 15.03 0.24
CA SER A 145 -5.90 14.28 -0.93
C SER A 145 -6.59 15.23 -1.92
N ARG A 146 -6.27 15.06 -3.21
CA ARG A 146 -6.92 15.83 -4.29
C ARG A 146 -8.40 15.46 -4.41
N THR A 147 -9.18 16.38 -4.88
CA THR A 147 -10.65 16.27 -4.81
C THR A 147 -11.30 15.47 -5.92
N GLU A 148 -10.64 14.68 -6.67
CA GLU A 148 -11.34 13.62 -7.43
C GLU A 148 -11.89 12.53 -6.50
N ALA A 149 -11.88 12.84 -5.21
CA ALA A 149 -12.37 12.00 -4.17
C ALA A 149 -13.84 11.64 -4.41
N SER A 150 -14.09 10.34 -4.35
CA SER A 150 -15.39 9.73 -4.35
C SER A 150 -16.41 10.54 -3.52
N PRO A 151 -17.63 10.70 -4.02
CA PRO A 151 -18.71 11.38 -3.31
C PRO A 151 -18.96 10.89 -1.88
N ALA A 152 -18.63 9.64 -1.59
CA ALA A 152 -18.78 9.03 -0.26
C ALA A 152 -18.01 9.76 0.85
N ILE A 153 -16.87 10.37 0.54
CA ILE A 153 -16.05 11.10 1.53
C ILE A 153 -16.70 12.40 2.00
N ARG A 154 -17.72 12.89 1.29
CA ARG A 154 -18.46 14.12 1.62
C ARG A 154 -19.72 13.88 2.41
N THR A 155 -20.13 12.65 2.54
CA THR A 155 -21.27 12.28 3.38
C THR A 155 -20.89 12.56 4.82
N ASP A 156 -21.78 13.19 5.57
CA ASP A 156 -21.61 13.39 6.99
C ASP A 156 -21.30 12.04 7.65
N CYS A 157 -20.08 11.90 8.17
CA CYS A 157 -19.64 10.68 8.83
C CYS A 157 -20.57 10.26 9.99
N ARG A 158 -21.27 11.21 10.60
CA ARG A 158 -22.26 10.95 11.64
C ARG A 158 -23.50 10.27 11.05
N ALA A 159 -23.98 10.73 9.89
CA ALA A 159 -25.12 10.12 9.24
C ALA A 159 -24.86 8.64 8.89
N LEU A 160 -23.62 8.28 8.50
CA LEU A 160 -23.23 6.88 8.27
C LEU A 160 -23.13 6.08 9.58
N ALA A 161 -22.62 6.70 10.64
CA ALA A 161 -22.49 6.04 11.94
C ALA A 161 -23.86 5.75 12.56
N ASP A 162 -24.77 6.71 12.50
CA ASP A 162 -26.09 6.64 13.12
C ASP A 162 -27.13 5.85 12.26
N ALA A 163 -26.81 5.58 10.98
CA ALA A 163 -27.71 4.85 10.10
C ALA A 163 -27.89 3.39 10.54
N ASP A 164 -29.14 2.94 10.59
CA ASP A 164 -29.47 1.53 10.68
C ASP A 164 -29.13 0.78 9.36
N PRO A 165 -29.12 -0.57 9.35
CA PRO A 165 -28.75 -1.34 8.16
C PRO A 165 -29.58 -1.00 6.92
N ALA A 166 -30.89 -0.81 7.05
CA ALA A 166 -31.80 -0.51 5.92
C ALA A 166 -31.57 0.90 5.38
N THR A 167 -31.38 1.88 6.26
CA THR A 167 -31.03 3.26 5.88
C THR A 167 -29.69 3.32 5.18
N LEU A 168 -28.66 2.61 5.69
CA LEU A 168 -27.34 2.55 5.07
C LEU A 168 -27.41 1.89 3.69
N GLN A 169 -28.16 0.79 3.54
CA GLN A 169 -28.38 0.13 2.25
C GLN A 169 -29.02 1.09 1.24
N LYS A 170 -30.01 1.87 1.67
CA LYS A 170 -30.65 2.87 0.81
C LYS A 170 -29.67 3.98 0.41
N MET A 171 -28.85 4.49 1.35
CA MET A 171 -27.82 5.50 1.04
C MET A 171 -26.83 5.00 -0.01
N LEU A 172 -26.43 3.72 0.09
CA LEU A 172 -25.53 3.09 -0.89
C LEU A 172 -26.20 2.94 -2.26
N ALA A 173 -27.50 2.61 -2.30
CA ALA A 173 -28.26 2.45 -3.54
C ALA A 173 -28.58 3.79 -4.22
N ASP A 174 -28.93 4.82 -3.46
CA ASP A 174 -29.25 6.16 -3.97
C ASP A 174 -27.99 6.90 -4.48
N GLY A 175 -26.81 6.42 -4.09
CA GLY A 175 -25.53 7.05 -4.42
C GLY A 175 -25.27 8.32 -3.60
N PHE A 176 -24.13 8.96 -3.89
CA PHE A 176 -23.68 10.14 -3.17
C PHE A 176 -23.70 11.37 -4.08
N PRO A 177 -23.86 12.58 -3.52
CA PRO A 177 -23.90 13.81 -4.31
C PRO A 177 -22.60 14.03 -5.10
N ALA A 178 -22.72 14.67 -6.25
CA ALA A 178 -21.56 14.99 -7.10
C ALA A 178 -20.51 15.86 -6.36
N ALA A 179 -19.27 15.74 -6.82
CA ALA A 179 -18.17 16.50 -6.29
C ALA A 179 -18.38 18.02 -6.46
N ASP A 180 -18.03 18.81 -5.45
CA ASP A 180 -17.96 20.25 -5.55
C ASP A 180 -16.68 20.64 -6.32
N THR A 181 -16.86 21.25 -7.49
CA THR A 181 -15.77 21.62 -8.40
C THR A 181 -14.89 22.77 -7.88
N ASN A 182 -15.35 23.47 -6.83
CA ASN A 182 -14.62 24.62 -6.26
C ASN A 182 -13.62 24.22 -5.16
N ARG A 183 -13.32 22.94 -5.00
CA ARG A 183 -12.38 22.46 -3.99
C ARG A 183 -11.10 21.96 -4.63
N ALA A 184 -9.97 22.41 -4.06
CA ALA A 184 -8.65 21.91 -4.43
C ALA A 184 -8.32 20.53 -3.85
N GLY A 185 -8.98 20.16 -2.75
CA GLY A 185 -8.70 18.93 -2.08
C GLY A 185 -9.35 18.85 -0.70
N GLN A 186 -9.06 17.79 -0.01
CA GLN A 186 -9.48 17.53 1.35
C GLN A 186 -8.31 17.17 2.25
N ILE A 187 -8.46 17.35 3.55
CA ILE A 187 -7.46 16.99 4.55
C ILE A 187 -8.11 16.03 5.54
N ALA A 188 -7.58 14.81 5.59
CA ALA A 188 -7.97 13.83 6.60
C ALA A 188 -7.22 14.13 7.89
N THR A 189 -7.96 14.48 8.95
CA THR A 189 -7.39 14.95 10.22
C THR A 189 -7.19 13.84 11.26
N GLY A 190 -7.70 12.64 11.00
CA GLY A 190 -7.62 11.51 11.94
C GLY A 190 -6.46 10.57 11.66
N PHE A 191 -6.19 9.69 12.63
CA PHE A 191 -5.26 8.56 12.49
C PHE A 191 -5.98 7.24 12.19
N SER A 192 -7.31 7.27 12.15
CA SER A 192 -8.16 6.12 11.88
C SER A 192 -9.32 6.52 11.00
N TRP A 193 -9.82 5.57 10.25
CA TRP A 193 -11.00 5.72 9.41
C TRP A 193 -11.88 4.48 9.56
N LYS A 194 -13.16 4.63 9.21
CA LYS A 194 -14.12 3.56 9.33
C LYS A 194 -14.69 3.19 7.96
N PHE A 195 -14.93 1.91 7.80
CA PHE A 195 -15.63 1.34 6.67
C PHE A 195 -16.98 0.84 7.14
N TYR A 196 -18.05 1.34 6.52
CA TYR A 196 -19.42 0.96 6.78
C TYR A 196 -19.90 0.08 5.63
N ALA A 197 -20.26 -1.16 5.92
CA ALA A 197 -20.71 -2.13 4.94
C ALA A 197 -22.09 -2.67 5.29
N VAL A 198 -22.84 -3.09 4.25
CA VAL A 198 -24.07 -3.87 4.41
C VAL A 198 -23.87 -5.22 3.75
N CYS A 199 -24.29 -6.28 4.42
CA CYS A 199 -24.25 -7.64 3.91
C CYS A 199 -25.49 -8.43 4.36
N ASP A 200 -25.63 -9.65 3.86
CA ASP A 200 -26.64 -10.60 4.36
C ASP A 200 -26.30 -11.15 5.76
N LEU A 201 -27.28 -11.71 6.45
CA LEU A 201 -27.11 -12.25 7.80
C LEU A 201 -26.13 -13.44 7.86
N ASP A 202 -26.05 -14.26 6.82
CA ASP A 202 -25.14 -15.40 6.76
C ASP A 202 -23.67 -14.92 6.71
N THR A 203 -23.44 -13.85 5.95
CA THR A 203 -22.13 -13.18 5.91
C THR A 203 -21.81 -12.52 7.25
N ALA A 204 -22.77 -11.82 7.86
CA ALA A 204 -22.60 -11.18 9.16
C ALA A 204 -22.26 -12.19 10.25
N ALA A 205 -22.92 -13.34 10.28
CA ALA A 205 -22.67 -14.41 11.25
C ALA A 205 -21.21 -14.92 11.21
N ARG A 206 -20.50 -14.77 10.09
CA ARG A 206 -19.07 -15.15 9.98
C ARG A 206 -18.15 -14.21 10.72
N PHE A 207 -18.61 -13.03 11.11
CA PHE A 207 -17.85 -12.06 11.93
C PHE A 207 -17.98 -12.34 13.42
N ASP A 208 -18.85 -13.26 13.81
CA ASP A 208 -19.06 -13.58 15.24
C ASP A 208 -17.77 -14.07 15.90
N GLY A 209 -17.44 -13.46 17.02
CA GLY A 209 -16.22 -13.74 17.77
C GLY A 209 -14.92 -13.21 17.14
N LEU A 210 -14.96 -12.53 15.99
CA LEU A 210 -13.78 -11.93 15.37
C LEU A 210 -13.57 -10.50 15.87
N SER A 211 -12.38 -10.20 16.37
CA SER A 211 -11.97 -8.83 16.75
C SER A 211 -11.23 -8.11 15.64
N THR A 212 -10.56 -8.84 14.76
CA THR A 212 -9.78 -8.29 13.66
C THR A 212 -9.93 -9.12 12.39
N VAL A 213 -9.94 -8.44 11.26
CA VAL A 213 -10.01 -9.03 9.91
C VAL A 213 -9.00 -8.34 9.00
N LYS A 214 -8.69 -8.93 7.85
CA LYS A 214 -7.95 -8.26 6.79
C LYS A 214 -8.91 -7.86 5.68
N ILE A 215 -8.79 -6.62 5.21
CA ILE A 215 -9.60 -6.11 4.10
C ILE A 215 -8.71 -5.73 2.93
N SER A 216 -9.19 -5.95 1.73
CA SER A 216 -8.57 -5.49 0.49
C SER A 216 -9.62 -4.94 -0.46
N VAL A 217 -9.22 -3.96 -1.27
CA VAL A 217 -10.08 -3.36 -2.31
C VAL A 217 -9.51 -3.75 -3.66
N PRO A 218 -10.12 -4.73 -4.36
CA PRO A 218 -9.62 -5.24 -5.62
C PRO A 218 -9.41 -4.12 -6.65
N GLY A 219 -8.23 -4.08 -7.26
CA GLY A 219 -7.88 -3.09 -8.29
C GLY A 219 -7.48 -1.70 -7.78
N LYS A 220 -7.64 -1.39 -6.48
CA LYS A 220 -7.25 -0.10 -5.90
C LYS A 220 -6.18 -0.22 -4.83
N GLN A 221 -6.11 -1.36 -4.16
CA GLN A 221 -5.15 -1.59 -3.10
C GLN A 221 -4.60 -3.01 -3.16
N ASN A 222 -3.28 -3.11 -3.24
CA ASN A 222 -2.59 -4.39 -3.41
C ASN A 222 -2.22 -5.08 -2.09
N THR A 223 -2.13 -4.32 -0.99
CA THR A 223 -1.72 -4.86 0.32
C THR A 223 -2.92 -4.91 1.26
N PRO A 224 -3.31 -6.10 1.79
CA PRO A 224 -4.42 -6.20 2.73
C PRO A 224 -4.18 -5.33 3.99
N LEU A 225 -5.20 -4.57 4.38
CA LEU A 225 -5.21 -3.74 5.58
C LEU A 225 -5.77 -4.53 6.77
N SER A 226 -5.19 -4.35 7.94
CA SER A 226 -5.77 -4.84 9.17
C SER A 226 -6.88 -3.91 9.63
N ALA A 227 -8.05 -4.47 9.90
CA ALA A 227 -9.23 -3.77 10.38
C ALA A 227 -9.76 -4.40 11.67
N THR A 228 -10.14 -3.58 12.63
CA THR A 228 -10.84 -3.99 13.83
C THR A 228 -12.33 -4.02 13.56
N VAL A 229 -13.01 -5.11 13.93
CA VAL A 229 -14.48 -5.20 13.88
C VAL A 229 -15.02 -4.43 15.09
N GLU A 230 -15.62 -3.25 14.84
CA GLU A 230 -16.18 -2.42 15.91
C GLU A 230 -17.62 -2.81 16.23
N GLU A 231 -18.41 -3.06 15.18
CA GLU A 231 -19.84 -3.27 15.35
C GLU A 231 -20.36 -4.19 14.25
N VAL A 232 -21.26 -5.09 14.62
CA VAL A 232 -22.11 -5.87 13.72
C VAL A 232 -23.55 -5.71 14.22
N THR A 233 -24.38 -5.02 13.43
CA THR A 233 -25.78 -4.75 13.78
C THR A 233 -26.70 -5.47 12.79
N GLU A 234 -27.47 -6.44 13.28
CA GLU A 234 -28.43 -7.23 12.49
C GLU A 234 -29.78 -6.53 12.36
N ASP A 235 -30.35 -6.53 11.15
CA ASP A 235 -31.73 -6.22 10.85
C ASP A 235 -32.40 -7.50 10.32
N LYS A 236 -33.03 -8.22 11.24
CA LYS A 236 -33.64 -9.54 10.94
C LYS A 236 -34.89 -9.42 10.10
N ASP A 237 -35.58 -8.28 10.16
CA ASP A 237 -36.81 -8.05 9.40
C ASP A 237 -36.48 -7.87 7.90
N ASN A 238 -35.35 -7.23 7.59
CA ASN A 238 -34.91 -7.02 6.21
C ASN A 238 -33.85 -8.06 5.75
N GLY A 239 -33.38 -8.97 6.62
CA GLY A 239 -32.40 -10.01 6.29
C GLY A 239 -31.00 -9.49 6.01
N ILE A 240 -30.64 -8.33 6.54
CA ILE A 240 -29.36 -7.65 6.32
C ILE A 240 -28.66 -7.28 7.63
N ALA A 241 -27.38 -6.97 7.54
CA ALA A 241 -26.62 -6.45 8.67
C ALA A 241 -25.67 -5.33 8.23
N LYS A 242 -25.45 -4.38 9.14
CA LYS A 242 -24.41 -3.36 9.06
C LYS A 242 -23.16 -3.86 9.77
N ILE A 243 -22.01 -3.73 9.12
CA ILE A 243 -20.69 -4.03 9.69
C ILE A 243 -19.87 -2.75 9.70
N VAL A 244 -19.27 -2.43 10.84
CA VAL A 244 -18.37 -1.31 11.00
C VAL A 244 -16.96 -1.82 11.26
N LEU A 245 -16.05 -1.50 10.34
CA LEU A 245 -14.64 -1.86 10.42
C LEU A 245 -13.80 -0.60 10.62
N GLN A 246 -12.89 -0.62 11.59
CA GLN A 246 -11.95 0.48 11.85
C GLN A 246 -10.54 0.12 11.39
N CYS A 247 -9.92 1.00 10.61
CA CYS A 247 -8.55 0.91 10.14
C CYS A 247 -7.71 2.07 10.68
N GLN A 248 -6.43 1.80 10.95
CA GLN A 248 -5.48 2.82 11.43
C GLN A 248 -4.42 3.20 10.38
N THR A 249 -4.42 2.54 9.23
CA THR A 249 -3.48 2.82 8.15
C THR A 249 -4.03 3.93 7.26
N ILE A 250 -3.26 5.01 7.08
CA ILE A 250 -3.58 6.10 6.16
C ILE A 250 -2.51 6.12 5.07
N SER A 251 -2.94 6.06 3.81
CA SER A 251 -2.10 6.16 2.62
C SER A 251 -2.85 6.90 1.51
N ALA A 252 -2.17 7.29 0.46
CA ALA A 252 -2.79 7.90 -0.72
C ALA A 252 -3.90 7.02 -1.30
N GLU A 253 -3.68 5.71 -1.37
CA GLU A 253 -4.65 4.72 -1.87
C GLU A 253 -5.92 4.70 -1.01
N VAL A 254 -5.76 4.73 0.33
CA VAL A 254 -6.87 4.74 1.28
C VAL A 254 -7.68 6.03 1.18
N LEU A 255 -7.02 7.18 1.05
CA LEU A 255 -7.68 8.48 0.92
C LEU A 255 -8.49 8.62 -0.39
N GLY A 256 -8.12 7.86 -1.41
CA GLY A 256 -8.84 7.77 -2.67
C GLY A 256 -10.02 6.77 -2.67
N LEU A 257 -10.25 6.03 -1.57
CA LEU A 257 -11.38 5.11 -1.45
C LEU A 257 -12.69 5.87 -1.25
N GLY A 258 -13.75 5.30 -1.75
CA GLY A 258 -15.10 5.82 -1.60
C GLY A 258 -16.09 4.72 -1.29
N CYS A 259 -17.10 4.57 -2.16
CA CYS A 259 -18.05 3.45 -2.11
C CYS A 259 -17.49 2.31 -2.98
N GLU A 260 -16.88 1.31 -2.34
CA GLU A 260 -16.15 0.24 -3.00
C GLU A 260 -16.64 -1.14 -2.55
N THR A 261 -16.49 -2.13 -3.43
CA THR A 261 -16.64 -3.53 -3.04
C THR A 261 -15.36 -3.99 -2.35
N VAL A 262 -15.50 -4.49 -1.13
CA VAL A 262 -14.37 -4.91 -0.30
C VAL A 262 -14.36 -6.42 -0.18
N GLN A 263 -13.17 -7.01 -0.34
CA GLN A 263 -12.93 -8.39 0.03
C GLN A 263 -12.45 -8.43 1.48
N VAL A 264 -13.07 -9.28 2.29
CA VAL A 264 -12.72 -9.45 3.69
C VAL A 264 -12.18 -10.85 3.92
N ASP A 265 -10.94 -10.94 4.40
CA ASP A 265 -10.32 -12.18 4.83
C ASP A 265 -10.59 -12.38 6.33
N LEU A 266 -11.55 -13.21 6.65
CA LEU A 266 -12.02 -13.41 8.03
C LEU A 266 -11.02 -14.21 8.86
N LYS A 267 -10.38 -15.22 8.24
CA LYS A 267 -9.41 -16.09 8.89
C LYS A 267 -8.39 -16.65 7.92
N THR A 268 -7.14 -16.59 8.29
CA THR A 268 -6.04 -17.21 7.55
C THR A 268 -5.60 -18.47 8.28
N TYR A 269 -5.46 -19.56 7.54
CA TYR A 269 -4.93 -20.82 8.05
C TYR A 269 -3.58 -21.08 7.39
N GLU A 270 -2.57 -21.37 8.17
CA GLU A 270 -1.25 -21.79 7.70
C GLU A 270 -1.01 -23.24 8.08
N GLY A 271 -0.46 -24.03 7.18
CA GLY A 271 -0.18 -25.43 7.42
C GLY A 271 0.15 -26.22 6.15
N ILE A 272 0.34 -27.52 6.32
CA ILE A 272 0.64 -28.45 5.22
C ILE A 272 -0.67 -28.81 4.51
N ARG A 273 -0.69 -28.60 3.21
CA ARG A 273 -1.82 -28.95 2.35
C ARG A 273 -1.72 -30.43 1.94
N ILE A 274 -2.78 -31.20 2.23
CA ILE A 274 -2.90 -32.61 1.89
C ILE A 274 -4.12 -32.81 0.98
N ASP A 275 -3.97 -33.58 -0.10
CA ASP A 275 -5.08 -33.96 -0.96
C ASP A 275 -6.13 -34.75 -0.15
N LYS A 276 -7.41 -34.39 -0.26
CA LYS A 276 -8.50 -35.07 0.44
C LYS A 276 -8.62 -36.55 0.07
N ALA A 277 -8.18 -36.93 -1.15
CA ALA A 277 -8.16 -38.34 -1.58
C ALA A 277 -7.17 -39.19 -0.76
N ALA A 278 -6.19 -38.59 -0.09
CA ALA A 278 -5.26 -39.28 0.78
C ALA A 278 -5.78 -39.54 2.21
N LEU A 279 -6.98 -39.01 2.53
CA LEU A 279 -7.55 -39.14 3.86
C LEU A 279 -8.09 -40.54 4.10
N HIS A 280 -7.66 -41.18 5.17
CA HIS A 280 -8.17 -42.47 5.66
C HIS A 280 -8.66 -42.35 7.09
N ILE A 281 -9.60 -43.24 7.45
CA ILE A 281 -10.10 -43.37 8.82
C ILE A 281 -9.76 -44.78 9.29
N VAL A 282 -8.88 -44.88 10.27
CA VAL A 282 -8.44 -46.15 10.84
C VAL A 282 -8.76 -46.15 12.33
N ASN A 283 -9.54 -47.13 12.80
CA ASN A 283 -9.99 -47.23 14.20
C ASN A 283 -10.64 -45.95 14.74
N GLY A 284 -11.44 -45.25 13.87
CA GLY A 284 -12.11 -43.97 14.21
C GLY A 284 -11.19 -42.74 14.22
N GLN A 285 -9.94 -42.88 13.87
CA GLN A 285 -8.97 -41.77 13.77
C GLN A 285 -8.71 -41.37 12.33
N ARG A 286 -8.75 -40.09 12.08
CA ARG A 286 -8.41 -39.50 10.76
C ARG A 286 -6.88 -39.45 10.60
N GLY A 287 -6.39 -39.85 9.45
CA GLY A 287 -4.96 -39.86 9.17
C GLY A 287 -4.66 -40.09 7.70
N VAL A 288 -3.38 -40.12 7.39
CA VAL A 288 -2.86 -40.39 6.04
C VAL A 288 -1.80 -41.47 6.11
N TYR A 289 -1.65 -42.23 5.04
CA TYR A 289 -0.52 -43.13 4.87
C TYR A 289 0.64 -42.42 4.21
N VAL A 290 1.82 -42.54 4.82
CA VAL A 290 3.08 -42.00 4.27
C VAL A 290 4.04 -43.13 3.95
N LYS A 291 4.88 -42.90 2.95
CA LYS A 291 6.00 -43.81 2.62
C LYS A 291 7.16 -43.46 3.55
N TYR A 292 7.55 -44.41 4.38
CA TYR A 292 8.70 -44.33 5.26
C TYR A 292 9.73 -45.40 4.88
N GLY A 293 10.70 -45.04 4.02
CA GLY A 293 11.59 -46.01 3.38
C GLY A 293 10.79 -46.95 2.47
N ASN A 294 10.76 -48.23 2.76
CA ASN A 294 9.97 -49.24 2.04
C ASN A 294 8.69 -49.68 2.80
N LEU A 295 8.31 -48.94 3.82
CA LEU A 295 7.14 -49.25 4.63
C LEU A 295 6.06 -48.18 4.48
N GLN A 296 4.80 -48.64 4.57
CA GLN A 296 3.65 -47.74 4.76
C GLN A 296 3.52 -47.45 6.24
N ARG A 297 3.29 -46.17 6.60
CA ARG A 297 3.05 -45.78 7.98
C ARG A 297 1.80 -44.89 8.04
N PHE A 298 0.91 -45.22 8.97
CA PHE A 298 -0.29 -44.40 9.24
C PHE A 298 0.06 -43.26 10.20
N LEU A 299 -0.10 -42.03 9.74
CA LEU A 299 0.06 -40.83 10.56
C LEU A 299 -1.31 -40.22 10.83
N LYS A 300 -1.58 -39.92 12.11
CA LYS A 300 -2.78 -39.20 12.53
C LYS A 300 -2.65 -37.75 12.10
N ILE A 301 -3.81 -37.14 11.79
CA ILE A 301 -3.86 -35.72 11.46
C ILE A 301 -4.87 -34.98 12.31
N THR A 302 -4.52 -33.73 12.63
CA THR A 302 -5.44 -32.72 13.17
C THR A 302 -5.79 -31.75 12.06
N THR A 303 -7.07 -31.61 11.75
CA THR A 303 -7.52 -30.73 10.65
C THR A 303 -7.64 -29.31 11.16
N LEU A 304 -6.92 -28.36 10.53
CA LEU A 304 -7.09 -26.91 10.71
C LEU A 304 -8.20 -26.36 9.83
N TYR A 305 -8.23 -26.82 8.58
CA TYR A 305 -9.21 -26.43 7.57
C TYR A 305 -9.44 -27.59 6.60
N GLU A 306 -10.63 -27.72 6.06
CA GLU A 306 -11.00 -28.73 5.08
C GLU A 306 -11.98 -28.13 4.06
N ASN A 307 -11.79 -28.45 2.79
CA ASN A 307 -12.73 -28.20 1.72
C ASN A 307 -12.94 -29.45 0.85
N ASP A 308 -13.56 -29.30 -0.32
CA ASP A 308 -13.86 -30.42 -1.20
C ASP A 308 -12.62 -31.08 -1.83
N SER A 309 -11.49 -30.35 -1.93
CA SER A 309 -10.29 -30.76 -2.62
C SER A 309 -9.13 -31.12 -1.69
N TYR A 310 -8.99 -30.45 -0.57
CA TYR A 310 -7.84 -30.64 0.32
C TYR A 310 -8.17 -30.42 1.80
N ILE A 311 -7.25 -30.89 2.63
CA ILE A 311 -7.23 -30.71 4.07
C ILE A 311 -5.94 -29.96 4.41
N LEU A 312 -6.03 -29.00 5.35
CA LEU A 312 -4.89 -28.29 5.91
C LEU A 312 -4.61 -28.84 7.31
N VAL A 313 -3.37 -29.24 7.56
CA VAL A 313 -2.92 -29.74 8.87
C VAL A 313 -1.80 -28.84 9.40
N PRO A 314 -1.59 -28.75 10.73
CA PRO A 314 -0.50 -27.94 11.29
C PRO A 314 0.86 -28.34 10.71
N GLU A 315 1.71 -27.36 10.42
CA GLU A 315 3.11 -27.61 10.01
C GLU A 315 3.98 -28.04 11.21
N ASP A 316 3.42 -28.15 12.37
CA ASP A 316 4.17 -28.17 13.61
C ASP A 316 4.60 -29.55 14.09
N GLY A 317 5.89 -29.79 14.01
CA GLY A 317 6.57 -30.67 14.93
C GLY A 317 6.62 -30.18 16.38
N LYS A 318 5.92 -29.09 16.76
CA LYS A 318 5.83 -28.56 18.13
C LYS A 318 4.76 -29.21 18.98
N LEU A 319 3.79 -29.87 18.39
CA LEU A 319 2.77 -30.64 19.10
C LEU A 319 3.23 -32.03 19.55
N GLY A 320 4.51 -32.36 19.41
CA GLY A 320 5.21 -33.37 20.17
C GLY A 320 4.82 -34.84 19.96
N SER A 321 4.04 -35.19 18.93
CA SER A 321 3.77 -36.60 18.64
C SER A 321 4.60 -37.09 17.43
N ALA A 322 5.27 -38.22 17.59
CA ALA A 322 6.04 -38.89 16.53
C ALA A 322 5.16 -39.41 15.36
N ASN A 323 3.86 -39.12 15.37
CA ASN A 323 2.85 -39.62 14.48
C ASN A 323 2.14 -38.54 13.64
N GLU A 324 2.68 -37.33 13.56
CA GLU A 324 2.09 -36.24 12.77
C GLU A 324 2.85 -36.01 11.45
N VAL A 325 2.11 -35.59 10.41
CA VAL A 325 2.67 -35.31 9.08
C VAL A 325 3.63 -34.13 9.16
N ARG A 326 4.76 -34.25 8.48
CA ARG A 326 5.80 -33.22 8.38
C ARG A 326 5.96 -32.74 6.94
N LEU A 327 6.54 -31.57 6.78
CA LEU A 327 6.93 -31.08 5.48
C LEU A 327 7.91 -32.08 4.82
N TYR A 328 7.67 -32.39 3.54
CA TYR A 328 8.39 -33.41 2.74
C TYR A 328 8.05 -34.88 3.02
N ASP A 329 7.08 -35.20 3.86
CA ASP A 329 6.59 -36.57 3.94
C ASP A 329 5.94 -36.96 2.60
N GLU A 330 6.27 -38.13 2.10
CA GLU A 330 5.69 -38.70 0.87
C GLU A 330 4.33 -39.35 1.20
N ILE A 331 3.23 -38.58 0.95
CA ILE A 331 1.87 -39.03 1.23
C ILE A 331 1.36 -39.93 0.11
N ILE A 332 0.81 -41.09 0.47
CA ILE A 332 0.21 -42.03 -0.47
C ILE A 332 -1.23 -41.59 -0.77
N VAL A 333 -1.45 -41.06 -1.98
CA VAL A 333 -2.78 -40.58 -2.41
C VAL A 333 -3.68 -41.69 -2.89
N GLN A 334 -3.09 -42.71 -3.55
CA GLN A 334 -3.79 -43.88 -4.08
C GLN A 334 -3.02 -45.17 -3.77
N GLY A 335 -3.73 -46.18 -3.27
CA GLY A 335 -3.17 -47.48 -2.97
C GLY A 335 -4.26 -48.49 -2.61
N THR A 336 -4.01 -49.77 -2.90
CA THR A 336 -4.89 -50.87 -2.49
C THR A 336 -4.30 -51.59 -1.28
N ASN A 337 -5.16 -51.90 -0.30
CA ASN A 337 -4.78 -52.57 0.95
C ASN A 337 -3.68 -51.86 1.74
N LEU A 338 -3.92 -50.55 2.01
CA LEU A 338 -3.00 -49.75 2.82
C LEU A 338 -3.14 -50.18 4.29
N GLU A 339 -2.02 -50.61 4.89
CA GLU A 339 -1.94 -51.03 6.31
C GLU A 339 -0.64 -50.52 6.91
N ASP A 340 -0.72 -50.13 8.21
CA ASP A 340 0.43 -49.67 8.95
C ASP A 340 1.50 -50.75 9.12
N GLY A 341 2.77 -50.43 8.76
CA GLY A 341 3.90 -51.34 8.81
C GLY A 341 4.03 -52.27 7.61
N LYS A 342 3.15 -52.21 6.61
CA LYS A 342 3.23 -53.06 5.43
C LYS A 342 4.31 -52.54 4.45
N LEU A 343 4.99 -53.47 3.78
CA LEU A 343 5.95 -53.18 2.69
C LEU A 343 5.20 -52.58 1.49
N LEU A 344 5.81 -51.56 0.89
CA LEU A 344 5.38 -50.94 -0.37
C LEU A 344 5.65 -51.85 -1.57
#